data_da972de0fa4f318f617629c6475b76e5
#
_entry.id   da972de0fa4f318f617629c6475b76e5
#
_cell.length_a   1.000
_cell.length_b   1.000
_cell.length_c   1.000
_cell.angle_alpha   90.00
_cell.angle_beta   90.00
_cell.angle_gamma   90.00
#
_symmetry.space_group_name_H-M   'P 1'
#
loop_
_entity.id
_entity.type
_entity.pdbx_description
1 polymer ?
#
loop_
_entity_poly.entity_id
_entity_poly.type
_entity_poly.pdbx_seq_one_letter_code
_entity_poly.pdbx_strand_id
1 'polypeptide(L)'
;MNEHSHPPGDRHGARQPERFDPARAARLDDPARFEYLPPEEVAKALDIPAGGTVLDFGAGTGAYAFELARLRPDVEVIAFDEQPEMLNLLRAKPLARELANVKPVLPVEVTAYKGKIDRVMALNVLHELGDDALRTLKALLKPDGAALFIDWNAAVERPAGPPADHVYSPAEGRKRLEQMGFEIQAERLFSYHYSVLAH
;
A
#
# COMPACT_ATOMS: atom_id res chain seq x y z
N MET A 1 45.76 -17.17 3.40
CA MET A 1 44.59 -16.56 3.99
C MET A 1 43.88 -15.81 2.88
N ASN A 2 42.87 -16.43 2.26
CA ASN A 2 42.04 -15.81 1.21
C ASN A 2 40.69 -15.52 1.82
N GLU A 3 40.44 -14.27 2.17
CA GLU A 3 39.11 -13.79 2.50
C GLU A 3 38.29 -13.66 1.21
N HIS A 4 37.39 -14.58 0.99
CA HIS A 4 36.35 -14.46 -0.03
C HIS A 4 35.26 -13.55 0.53
N SER A 5 35.37 -12.25 0.22
CA SER A 5 34.24 -11.32 0.37
C SER A 5 33.16 -11.70 -0.65
N HIS A 6 32.09 -12.32 -0.16
CA HIS A 6 30.86 -12.47 -0.93
C HIS A 6 30.23 -11.07 -1.11
N PRO A 7 29.81 -10.71 -2.33
CA PRO A 7 28.99 -9.51 -2.50
C PRO A 7 27.66 -9.69 -1.77
N PRO A 8 27.04 -8.62 -1.26
CA PRO A 8 25.71 -8.70 -0.65
C PRO A 8 24.71 -9.16 -1.73
N GLY A 9 24.38 -10.44 -1.71
CA GLY A 9 23.40 -11.03 -2.60
C GLY A 9 22.01 -10.44 -2.33
N ASP A 10 21.23 -10.24 -3.39
CA ASP A 10 19.81 -9.90 -3.38
C ASP A 10 19.05 -10.79 -2.39
N ARG A 11 18.78 -10.27 -1.19
CA ARG A 11 18.12 -11.03 -0.12
C ARG A 11 16.64 -11.32 -0.42
N HIS A 12 16.09 -10.68 -1.44
CA HIS A 12 14.66 -10.76 -1.78
C HIS A 12 14.34 -11.52 -3.10
N GLY A 13 15.35 -12.08 -3.78
CA GLY A 13 15.18 -12.68 -5.12
C GLY A 13 14.54 -14.08 -5.18
N ALA A 14 14.19 -14.74 -4.07
CA ALA A 14 13.70 -16.13 -4.09
C ALA A 14 12.60 -16.47 -3.08
N ARG A 15 12.13 -15.53 -2.25
CA ARG A 15 11.00 -15.77 -1.34
C ARG A 15 9.73 -15.24 -1.97
N GLN A 16 8.71 -16.10 -2.13
CA GLN A 16 7.35 -15.61 -2.30
C GLN A 16 7.00 -14.80 -1.04
N PRO A 17 6.56 -13.54 -1.19
CA PRO A 17 6.19 -12.71 -0.07
C PRO A 17 5.12 -13.42 0.78
N GLU A 18 5.32 -13.45 2.08
CA GLU A 18 4.38 -14.05 3.01
C GLU A 18 3.16 -13.13 3.11
N ARG A 19 2.00 -13.60 2.63
CA ARG A 19 0.76 -12.83 2.67
C ARG A 19 0.26 -12.68 4.10
N PHE A 20 -0.39 -11.56 4.38
CA PHE A 20 -1.02 -11.35 5.67
C PHE A 20 -2.08 -12.42 5.96
N ASP A 21 -2.05 -12.98 7.17
CA ASP A 21 -2.98 -14.01 7.62
C ASP A 21 -4.34 -13.39 8.00
N PRO A 22 -5.47 -13.71 7.30
CA PRO A 22 -6.79 -13.19 7.62
C PRO A 22 -7.27 -13.48 9.04
N ALA A 23 -6.79 -14.56 9.69
CA ALA A 23 -7.10 -14.84 11.08
C ALA A 23 -6.58 -13.76 12.05
N ARG A 24 -5.65 -12.93 11.60
CA ARG A 24 -5.05 -11.81 12.35
C ARG A 24 -5.64 -10.46 11.94
N ALA A 25 -6.69 -10.42 11.12
CA ALA A 25 -7.29 -9.21 10.54
C ALA A 25 -7.67 -8.14 11.57
N ALA A 26 -8.07 -8.54 12.79
CA ALA A 26 -8.36 -7.60 13.88
C ALA A 26 -7.20 -6.63 14.21
N ARG A 27 -5.94 -7.02 13.92
CA ARG A 27 -4.77 -6.13 14.09
C ARG A 27 -4.75 -4.98 13.09
N LEU A 28 -5.41 -5.14 11.94
CA LEU A 28 -5.50 -4.09 10.92
C LEU A 28 -6.43 -2.96 11.38
N ASP A 29 -7.30 -3.24 12.33
CA ASP A 29 -8.28 -2.30 12.88
C ASP A 29 -7.83 -1.65 14.20
N ASP A 30 -6.60 -1.93 14.66
CA ASP A 30 -6.04 -1.35 15.87
C ASP A 30 -5.84 0.17 15.66
N PRO A 31 -6.50 1.04 16.47
CA PRO A 31 -6.37 2.49 16.36
C PRO A 31 -4.93 3.00 16.56
N ALA A 32 -4.09 2.25 17.28
CA ALA A 32 -2.69 2.60 17.48
C ALA A 32 -1.91 2.72 16.15
N ARG A 33 -2.39 2.11 15.06
CA ARG A 33 -1.81 2.26 13.72
C ARG A 33 -1.87 3.71 13.23
N PHE A 34 -2.91 4.44 13.59
CA PHE A 34 -3.08 5.85 13.22
C PHE A 34 -2.16 6.79 14.02
N GLU A 35 -1.66 6.36 15.19
CA GLU A 35 -0.61 7.08 15.89
C GLU A 35 0.73 7.01 15.16
N TYR A 36 1.02 5.88 14.50
CA TYR A 36 2.25 5.67 13.73
C TYR A 36 2.19 6.25 12.33
N LEU A 37 1.00 6.21 11.72
CA LEU A 37 0.75 6.68 10.37
C LEU A 37 -0.63 7.35 10.31
N PRO A 38 -0.73 8.65 10.66
CA PRO A 38 -2.01 9.37 10.67
C PRO A 38 -2.66 9.41 9.29
N PRO A 39 -3.98 9.10 9.18
CA PRO A 39 -4.70 9.14 7.90
C PRO A 39 -4.64 10.49 7.19
N GLU A 40 -4.61 11.60 7.93
CA GLU A 40 -4.48 12.95 7.39
C GLU A 40 -3.14 13.15 6.68
N GLU A 41 -2.06 12.60 7.20
CA GLU A 41 -0.73 12.66 6.57
C GLU A 41 -0.67 11.79 5.31
N VAL A 42 -1.36 10.66 5.31
CA VAL A 42 -1.51 9.80 4.12
C VAL A 42 -2.31 10.54 3.04
N ALA A 43 -3.47 11.10 3.38
CA ALA A 43 -4.31 11.86 2.46
C ALA A 43 -3.56 13.06 1.87
N LYS A 44 -2.78 13.78 2.67
CA LYS A 44 -1.93 14.88 2.23
C LYS A 44 -0.83 14.42 1.28
N ALA A 45 -0.17 13.29 1.58
CA ALA A 45 0.90 12.74 0.74
C ALA A 45 0.41 12.21 -0.61
N LEU A 46 -0.85 11.74 -0.67
CA LEU A 46 -1.50 11.29 -1.91
C LEU A 46 -1.76 12.44 -2.90
N ASP A 47 -1.91 13.67 -2.42
CA ASP A 47 -2.23 14.85 -3.26
C ASP A 47 -3.35 14.56 -4.28
N ILE A 48 -4.51 14.17 -3.76
CA ILE A 48 -5.62 13.67 -4.57
C ILE A 48 -6.33 14.85 -5.26
N PRO A 49 -6.53 14.83 -6.58
CA PRO A 49 -7.30 15.85 -7.27
C PRO A 49 -8.76 15.87 -6.77
N ALA A 50 -9.41 17.03 -6.85
CA ALA A 50 -10.82 17.16 -6.48
C ALA A 50 -11.70 16.24 -7.34
N GLY A 51 -12.58 15.47 -6.69
CA GLY A 51 -13.42 14.48 -7.38
C GLY A 51 -12.66 13.30 -7.98
N GLY A 52 -11.40 13.08 -7.56
CA GLY A 52 -10.55 12.01 -8.09
C GLY A 52 -10.96 10.62 -7.62
N THR A 53 -10.38 9.62 -8.27
CA THR A 53 -10.54 8.19 -7.90
C THR A 53 -9.25 7.67 -7.28
N VAL A 54 -9.35 7.14 -6.08
CA VAL A 54 -8.22 6.50 -5.36
C VAL A 54 -8.44 5.01 -5.29
N LEU A 55 -7.41 4.25 -5.59
CA LEU A 55 -7.37 2.80 -5.33
C LEU A 55 -6.55 2.54 -4.07
N ASP A 56 -7.15 1.95 -3.05
CA ASP A 56 -6.46 1.35 -1.91
C ASP A 56 -6.07 -0.08 -2.31
N PHE A 57 -4.80 -0.27 -2.65
CA PHE A 57 -4.25 -1.54 -3.16
C PHE A 57 -3.69 -2.38 -2.00
N GLY A 58 -4.40 -3.43 -1.64
CA GLY A 58 -4.19 -4.18 -0.41
C GLY A 58 -4.94 -3.55 0.77
N ALA A 59 -6.22 -3.24 0.55
CA ALA A 59 -7.05 -2.51 1.51
C ALA A 59 -7.27 -3.26 2.84
N GLY A 60 -7.08 -4.58 2.85
CA GLY A 60 -7.34 -5.39 4.02
C GLY A 60 -8.77 -5.23 4.51
N THR A 61 -8.93 -4.89 5.78
CA THR A 61 -10.23 -4.62 6.41
C THR A 61 -10.77 -3.22 6.13
N GLY A 62 -10.10 -2.40 5.32
CA GLY A 62 -10.53 -1.07 4.90
C GLY A 62 -10.24 0.07 5.88
N ALA A 63 -9.37 -0.12 6.87
CA ALA A 63 -9.12 0.89 7.90
C ALA A 63 -8.75 2.25 7.30
N TYR A 64 -7.78 2.30 6.37
CA TYR A 64 -7.38 3.54 5.71
C TYR A 64 -8.35 3.97 4.60
N ALA A 65 -8.99 3.03 3.89
CA ALA A 65 -10.00 3.36 2.88
C ALA A 65 -11.16 4.16 3.49
N PHE A 66 -11.65 3.76 4.67
CA PHE A 66 -12.73 4.47 5.37
C PHE A 66 -12.30 5.85 5.88
N GLU A 67 -11.11 5.95 6.47
CA GLU A 67 -10.61 7.24 6.94
C GLU A 67 -10.38 8.20 5.78
N LEU A 68 -9.81 7.74 4.67
CA LEU A 68 -9.63 8.55 3.48
C LEU A 68 -10.99 9.03 2.93
N ALA A 69 -11.99 8.14 2.82
CA ALA A 69 -13.32 8.48 2.33
C ALA A 69 -14.04 9.50 3.23
N ARG A 70 -13.79 9.46 4.55
CA ARG A 70 -14.32 10.43 5.52
C ARG A 70 -13.63 11.79 5.39
N LEU A 71 -12.31 11.81 5.21
CA LEU A 71 -11.52 13.03 5.03
C LEU A 71 -11.78 13.70 3.68
N ARG A 72 -12.10 12.92 2.65
CA ARG A 72 -12.30 13.36 1.28
C ARG A 72 -13.62 12.80 0.72
N PRO A 73 -14.76 13.34 1.16
CA PRO A 73 -16.09 12.88 0.70
C PRO A 73 -16.34 13.15 -0.79
N ASP A 74 -15.53 14.00 -1.41
CA ASP A 74 -15.54 14.30 -2.85
C ASP A 74 -14.84 13.23 -3.69
N VAL A 75 -14.09 12.30 -3.07
CA VAL A 75 -13.24 11.31 -3.75
C VAL A 75 -13.92 9.93 -3.74
N GLU A 76 -13.84 9.20 -4.85
CA GLU A 76 -14.21 7.79 -4.88
C GLU A 76 -13.02 6.93 -4.42
N VAL A 77 -13.23 6.05 -3.43
CA VAL A 77 -12.22 5.13 -2.90
C VAL A 77 -12.58 3.72 -3.34
N ILE A 78 -11.75 3.15 -4.20
CA ILE A 78 -11.83 1.75 -4.64
C ILE A 78 -10.97 0.92 -3.68
N ALA A 79 -11.60 0.08 -2.87
CA ALA A 79 -10.90 -0.79 -1.92
C ALA A 79 -10.67 -2.17 -2.56
N PHE A 80 -9.41 -2.45 -2.89
CA PHE A 80 -9.00 -3.71 -3.52
C PHE A 80 -8.11 -4.52 -2.57
N ASP A 81 -8.43 -5.80 -2.45
CA ASP A 81 -7.55 -6.78 -1.81
C ASP A 81 -7.58 -8.08 -2.62
N GLU A 82 -6.44 -8.75 -2.74
CA GLU A 82 -6.37 -10.02 -3.45
C GLU A 82 -7.01 -11.18 -2.68
N GLN A 83 -7.22 -10.99 -1.36
CA GLN A 83 -7.88 -11.95 -0.48
C GLN A 83 -9.36 -11.58 -0.33
N PRO A 84 -10.30 -12.34 -0.92
CA PRO A 84 -11.74 -12.05 -0.81
C PRO A 84 -12.26 -12.02 0.63
N GLU A 85 -11.60 -12.76 1.54
CA GLU A 85 -11.91 -12.80 2.97
C GLU A 85 -11.75 -11.41 3.60
N MET A 86 -10.70 -10.66 3.23
CA MET A 86 -10.48 -9.29 3.70
C MET A 86 -11.59 -8.35 3.26
N LEU A 87 -12.00 -8.44 1.99
CA LEU A 87 -13.11 -7.64 1.47
C LEU A 87 -14.46 -8.02 2.12
N ASN A 88 -14.65 -9.27 2.53
CA ASN A 88 -15.83 -9.67 3.28
C ASN A 88 -15.84 -9.02 4.68
N LEU A 89 -14.70 -8.98 5.37
CA LEU A 89 -14.55 -8.27 6.64
C LEU A 89 -14.79 -6.76 6.48
N LEU A 90 -14.25 -6.15 5.41
CA LEU A 90 -14.50 -4.76 5.09
C LEU A 90 -16.00 -4.48 4.91
N ARG A 91 -16.70 -5.28 4.08
CA ARG A 91 -18.13 -5.14 3.81
C ARG A 91 -19.00 -5.35 5.04
N ALA A 92 -18.56 -6.14 6.01
CA ALA A 92 -19.29 -6.40 7.25
C ALA A 92 -19.29 -5.21 8.21
N LYS A 93 -18.39 -4.25 8.05
CA LYS A 93 -18.30 -3.08 8.91
C LYS A 93 -19.46 -2.11 8.69
N PRO A 94 -20.00 -1.47 9.76
CA PRO A 94 -21.04 -0.43 9.64
C PRO A 94 -20.62 0.70 8.67
N LEU A 95 -19.37 1.17 8.75
CA LEU A 95 -18.80 2.23 7.90
C LEU A 95 -18.95 1.92 6.40
N ALA A 96 -18.90 0.65 5.98
CA ALA A 96 -19.10 0.27 4.58
C ALA A 96 -20.50 0.59 4.05
N ARG A 97 -21.49 0.75 4.95
CA ARG A 97 -22.87 1.15 4.61
C ARG A 97 -23.09 2.66 4.71
N GLU A 98 -22.30 3.33 5.55
CA GLU A 98 -22.39 4.76 5.80
C GLU A 98 -21.64 5.59 4.73
N LEU A 99 -20.51 5.06 4.25
CA LEU A 99 -19.62 5.74 3.30
C LEU A 99 -19.89 5.22 1.87
N ALA A 100 -20.83 5.88 1.18
CA ALA A 100 -21.23 5.51 -0.18
C ALA A 100 -20.09 5.68 -1.22
N ASN A 101 -19.05 6.43 -0.89
CA ASN A 101 -17.88 6.67 -1.73
C ASN A 101 -16.76 5.62 -1.55
N VAL A 102 -17.00 4.53 -0.79
CA VAL A 102 -16.07 3.38 -0.70
C VAL A 102 -16.65 2.20 -1.47
N LYS A 103 -15.90 1.68 -2.45
CA LYS A 103 -16.31 0.55 -3.30
C LYS A 103 -15.33 -0.62 -3.14
N PRO A 104 -15.68 -1.69 -2.42
CA PRO A 104 -14.91 -2.92 -2.40
C PRO A 104 -14.95 -3.64 -3.75
N VAL A 105 -13.78 -3.94 -4.32
CA VAL A 105 -13.62 -4.52 -5.65
C VAL A 105 -12.85 -5.85 -5.56
N LEU A 106 -13.41 -6.89 -6.16
CA LEU A 106 -12.81 -8.22 -6.22
C LEU A 106 -11.63 -8.27 -7.22
N PRO A 107 -10.68 -9.21 -7.07
CA PRO A 107 -9.55 -9.37 -7.99
C PRO A 107 -9.93 -9.47 -9.47
N VAL A 108 -11.04 -10.16 -9.78
CA VAL A 108 -11.54 -10.30 -11.15
C VAL A 108 -12.07 -9.00 -11.76
N GLU A 109 -12.42 -8.03 -10.94
CA GLU A 109 -13.03 -6.76 -11.33
C GLU A 109 -12.01 -5.63 -11.48
N VAL A 110 -10.83 -5.74 -10.83
CA VAL A 110 -9.85 -4.64 -10.76
C VAL A 110 -9.34 -4.20 -12.14
N THR A 111 -9.27 -5.11 -13.09
CA THR A 111 -8.83 -4.81 -14.47
C THR A 111 -9.77 -3.85 -15.21
N ALA A 112 -11.03 -3.72 -14.78
CA ALA A 112 -11.97 -2.74 -15.32
C ALA A 112 -11.56 -1.28 -15.03
N TYR A 113 -10.65 -1.08 -14.08
CA TYR A 113 -10.11 0.23 -13.70
C TYR A 113 -8.82 0.61 -14.41
N LYS A 114 -8.36 -0.18 -15.39
CA LYS A 114 -7.14 0.11 -16.16
C LYS A 114 -7.19 1.51 -16.78
N GLY A 115 -6.16 2.33 -16.46
CA GLY A 115 -6.03 3.70 -16.93
C GLY A 115 -7.08 4.67 -16.36
N LYS A 116 -7.72 4.35 -15.22
CA LYS A 116 -8.81 5.16 -14.64
C LYS A 116 -8.52 5.72 -13.24
N ILE A 117 -7.43 5.30 -12.61
CA ILE A 117 -7.10 5.66 -11.23
C ILE A 117 -6.20 6.90 -11.21
N ASP A 118 -6.63 7.92 -10.47
CA ASP A 118 -5.85 9.15 -10.27
C ASP A 118 -4.70 8.92 -9.28
N ARG A 119 -4.99 8.21 -8.18
CA ARG A 119 -4.00 7.89 -7.15
C ARG A 119 -4.15 6.45 -6.68
N VAL A 120 -3.03 5.77 -6.50
CA VAL A 120 -2.99 4.49 -5.78
C VAL A 120 -2.39 4.72 -4.40
N MET A 121 -3.03 4.17 -3.39
CA MET A 121 -2.52 4.05 -2.04
C MET A 121 -2.16 2.58 -1.79
N ALA A 122 -0.89 2.31 -1.47
CA ALA A 122 -0.40 0.96 -1.16
C ALA A 122 0.31 1.02 0.21
N LEU A 123 -0.42 0.68 1.28
CA LEU A 123 0.03 0.86 2.66
C LEU A 123 0.42 -0.45 3.32
N ASN A 124 1.70 -0.56 3.73
CA ASN A 124 2.25 -1.74 4.41
C ASN A 124 2.10 -3.03 3.59
N VAL A 125 2.22 -2.93 2.27
CA VAL A 125 2.08 -4.05 1.34
C VAL A 125 3.22 -4.15 0.32
N LEU A 126 4.04 -3.12 0.12
CA LEU A 126 5.11 -3.15 -0.89
C LEU A 126 6.03 -4.36 -0.73
N HIS A 127 6.35 -4.73 0.52
CA HIS A 127 7.15 -5.90 0.83
C HIS A 127 6.47 -7.24 0.50
N GLU A 128 5.15 -7.23 0.28
CA GLU A 128 4.34 -8.39 -0.12
C GLU A 128 4.04 -8.41 -1.64
N LEU A 129 4.31 -7.31 -2.37
CA LEU A 129 3.96 -7.20 -3.78
C LEU A 129 5.02 -7.82 -4.70
N GLY A 130 4.62 -8.86 -5.44
CA GLY A 130 5.41 -9.39 -6.53
C GLY A 130 5.39 -8.48 -7.78
N ASP A 131 6.21 -8.82 -8.79
CA ASP A 131 6.33 -8.04 -10.02
C ASP A 131 5.01 -7.88 -10.77
N ASP A 132 4.19 -8.93 -10.82
CA ASP A 132 2.90 -8.89 -11.53
C ASP A 132 1.90 -7.95 -10.84
N ALA A 133 1.90 -7.91 -9.50
CA ALA A 133 1.08 -6.99 -8.74
C ALA A 133 1.50 -5.53 -9.00
N LEU A 134 2.81 -5.23 -9.00
CA LEU A 134 3.32 -3.89 -9.30
C LEU A 134 3.03 -3.47 -10.75
N ARG A 135 3.16 -4.39 -11.74
CA ARG A 135 2.76 -4.12 -13.12
C ARG A 135 1.26 -3.86 -13.25
N THR A 136 0.44 -4.64 -12.54
CA THR A 136 -1.01 -4.45 -12.50
C THR A 136 -1.34 -3.08 -11.92
N LEU A 137 -0.78 -2.74 -10.76
CA LEU A 137 -0.98 -1.45 -10.10
C LEU A 137 -0.64 -0.30 -11.05
N LYS A 138 0.54 -0.34 -11.69
CA LYS A 138 0.95 0.69 -12.65
C LYS A 138 -0.01 0.81 -13.82
N ALA A 139 -0.52 -0.30 -14.35
CA ALA A 139 -1.47 -0.30 -15.47
C ALA A 139 -2.85 0.28 -15.12
N LEU A 140 -3.21 0.38 -13.83
CA LEU A 140 -4.46 0.97 -13.37
C LEU A 140 -4.41 2.51 -13.35
N LEU A 141 -3.21 3.10 -13.23
CA LEU A 141 -3.02 4.54 -13.19
C LEU A 141 -3.40 5.22 -14.52
N LYS A 142 -3.97 6.40 -14.41
CA LYS A 142 -4.07 7.36 -15.53
C LYS A 142 -2.68 7.80 -15.99
N PRO A 143 -2.54 8.41 -17.19
CA PRO A 143 -1.25 8.92 -17.66
C PRO A 143 -0.59 9.96 -16.74
N ASP A 144 -1.38 10.71 -15.96
CA ASP A 144 -0.97 11.68 -14.94
C ASP A 144 -1.19 11.18 -13.51
N GLY A 145 -1.53 9.90 -13.38
CA GLY A 145 -1.76 9.26 -12.09
C GLY A 145 -0.46 8.99 -11.34
N ALA A 146 -0.54 8.81 -10.03
CA ALA A 146 0.60 8.45 -9.20
C ALA A 146 0.23 7.42 -8.12
N ALA A 147 1.21 6.63 -7.71
CA ALA A 147 1.10 5.66 -6.64
C ALA A 147 1.92 6.11 -5.42
N LEU A 148 1.28 6.15 -4.26
CA LEU A 148 1.91 6.36 -2.98
C LEU A 148 2.11 5.00 -2.30
N PHE A 149 3.34 4.59 -2.18
CA PHE A 149 3.74 3.43 -1.38
C PHE A 149 4.19 3.93 -0.01
N ILE A 150 3.59 3.42 1.06
CA ILE A 150 4.07 3.63 2.43
C ILE A 150 4.30 2.27 3.04
N ASP A 151 5.51 2.01 3.52
CA ASP A 151 5.83 0.72 4.11
C ASP A 151 6.70 0.87 5.35
N TRP A 152 6.74 -0.21 6.13
CA TRP A 152 7.58 -0.33 7.31
C TRP A 152 9.05 -0.12 6.96
N ASN A 153 9.74 0.67 7.76
CA ASN A 153 11.16 0.95 7.56
C ASN A 153 12.02 -0.12 8.26
N ALA A 154 12.74 -0.92 7.47
CA ALA A 154 13.68 -1.93 7.99
C ALA A 154 14.87 -1.33 8.75
N ALA A 155 15.19 -0.06 8.52
CA ALA A 155 16.38 0.60 9.07
C ALA A 155 16.17 1.18 10.48
N VAL A 156 14.96 1.07 11.05
CA VAL A 156 14.63 1.59 12.39
C VAL A 156 14.04 0.49 13.28
N GLU A 157 14.27 0.60 14.58
CA GLU A 157 13.57 -0.23 15.56
C GLU A 157 12.09 0.17 15.63
N ARG A 158 11.19 -0.80 15.68
CA ARG A 158 9.75 -0.60 15.57
C ARG A 158 8.99 -1.33 16.66
N PRO A 159 7.91 -0.73 17.22
CA PRO A 159 7.08 -1.39 18.24
C PRO A 159 6.16 -2.47 17.65
N ALA A 160 5.96 -2.46 16.33
CA ALA A 160 5.04 -3.36 15.62
C ALA A 160 5.52 -3.63 14.19
N GLY A 161 4.76 -4.41 13.43
CA GLY A 161 5.03 -4.75 12.04
C GLY A 161 5.77 -6.08 11.85
N PRO A 162 6.10 -6.46 10.60
CA PRO A 162 6.86 -7.66 10.26
C PRO A 162 8.31 -7.57 10.75
N PRO A 163 9.05 -8.68 10.86
CA PRO A 163 10.50 -8.66 11.09
C PRO A 163 11.25 -7.77 10.11
N ALA A 164 12.38 -7.19 10.51
CA ALA A 164 13.12 -6.22 9.68
C ALA A 164 13.65 -6.82 8.36
N ASP A 165 13.94 -8.12 8.36
CA ASP A 165 14.38 -8.88 7.18
C ASP A 165 13.23 -9.25 6.21
N HIS A 166 11.98 -8.95 6.58
CA HIS A 166 10.79 -9.16 5.75
C HIS A 166 10.31 -7.88 5.05
N VAL A 167 10.86 -6.72 5.40
CA VAL A 167 10.49 -5.42 4.84
C VAL A 167 11.70 -4.71 4.25
N TYR A 168 11.47 -3.67 3.47
CA TYR A 168 12.54 -2.90 2.83
C TYR A 168 12.99 -1.72 3.70
N SER A 169 14.28 -1.39 3.61
CA SER A 169 14.74 -0.03 3.93
C SER A 169 14.21 0.97 2.88
N PRO A 170 14.20 2.28 3.15
CA PRO A 170 13.79 3.27 2.16
C PRO A 170 14.53 3.17 0.83
N ALA A 171 15.84 2.92 0.87
CA ALA A 171 16.66 2.78 -0.33
C ALA A 171 16.33 1.51 -1.14
N GLU A 172 16.05 0.40 -0.46
CA GLU A 172 15.64 -0.86 -1.11
C GLU A 172 14.24 -0.74 -1.71
N GLY A 173 13.27 -0.14 -1.00
CA GLY A 173 11.92 0.11 -1.49
C GLY A 173 11.94 1.01 -2.73
N ARG A 174 12.69 2.11 -2.71
CA ARG A 174 12.93 2.96 -3.87
C ARG A 174 13.49 2.16 -5.05
N LYS A 175 14.61 1.47 -4.85
CA LYS A 175 15.24 0.64 -5.88
C LYS A 175 14.29 -0.39 -6.47
N ARG A 176 13.45 -1.01 -5.64
CA ARG A 176 12.43 -1.97 -6.06
C ARG A 176 11.44 -1.34 -7.04
N LEU A 177 10.96 -0.14 -6.75
CA LEU A 177 10.02 0.60 -7.60
C LEU A 177 10.69 1.05 -8.91
N GLU A 178 11.92 1.58 -8.85
CA GLU A 178 12.70 1.97 -10.05
C GLU A 178 12.91 0.77 -10.99
N GLN A 179 13.22 -0.42 -10.46
CA GLN A 179 13.36 -1.66 -11.24
C GLN A 179 12.07 -2.08 -11.95
N MET A 180 10.92 -1.70 -11.37
CA MET A 180 9.61 -1.92 -11.97
C MET A 180 9.17 -0.79 -12.93
N GLY A 181 10.08 0.16 -13.21
CA GLY A 181 9.86 1.25 -14.14
C GLY A 181 9.02 2.39 -13.57
N PHE A 182 8.92 2.52 -12.25
CA PHE A 182 8.32 3.69 -11.64
C PHE A 182 9.33 4.85 -11.60
N GLU A 183 8.85 6.06 -11.91
CA GLU A 183 9.59 7.30 -11.78
C GLU A 183 9.30 7.93 -10.42
N ILE A 184 10.33 8.06 -9.59
CA ILE A 184 10.18 8.56 -8.22
C ILE A 184 9.99 10.08 -8.24
N GLN A 185 8.90 10.56 -7.66
CA GLN A 185 8.54 11.97 -7.58
C GLN A 185 8.90 12.59 -6.22
N ALA A 186 8.61 11.86 -5.13
CA ALA A 186 8.88 12.33 -3.77
C ALA A 186 9.10 11.17 -2.81
N GLU A 187 9.88 11.43 -1.77
CA GLU A 187 10.13 10.50 -0.67
C GLU A 187 9.97 11.22 0.67
N ARG A 188 9.48 10.50 1.69
CA ARG A 188 9.35 11.02 3.05
C ARG A 188 9.63 9.91 4.06
N LEU A 189 10.19 10.28 5.20
CA LEU A 189 10.35 9.42 6.37
C LEU A 189 9.31 9.78 7.43
N PHE A 190 8.72 8.74 8.02
CA PHE A 190 7.91 8.79 9.24
C PHE A 190 8.69 8.10 10.37
N SER A 191 8.13 8.09 11.58
CA SER A 191 8.81 7.47 12.72
C SER A 191 9.20 6.01 12.48
N TYR A 192 8.30 5.23 11.86
CA TYR A 192 8.48 3.79 11.63
C TYR A 192 8.24 3.36 10.19
N HIS A 193 7.88 4.29 9.32
CA HIS A 193 7.59 4.06 7.92
C HIS A 193 8.42 4.97 7.02
N TYR A 194 8.46 4.63 5.77
CA TYR A 194 8.89 5.53 4.69
C TYR A 194 7.78 5.58 3.63
N SER A 195 7.76 6.64 2.85
CA SER A 195 6.90 6.74 1.69
C SER A 195 7.67 7.05 0.43
N VAL A 196 7.15 6.55 -0.68
CA VAL A 196 7.61 6.84 -2.03
C VAL A 196 6.37 7.16 -2.88
N LEU A 197 6.29 8.39 -3.39
CA LEU A 197 5.33 8.77 -4.41
C LEU A 197 6.00 8.57 -5.77
N ALA A 198 5.35 7.84 -6.65
CA ALA A 198 5.93 7.43 -7.93
C ALA A 198 4.86 7.35 -9.04
N HIS A 199 5.31 7.47 -10.30
CA HIS A 199 4.49 7.42 -11.51
C HIS A 199 4.90 6.27 -12.41
#